data_abe98e9bbe97486fb4d695ece32649a5
#
_entry.id   abe98e9bbe97486fb4d695ece32649a5
#
_cell.length_a   1.000
_cell.length_b   1.000
_cell.length_c   1.000
_cell.angle_alpha   90.00
_cell.angle_beta   90.00
_cell.angle_gamma   90.00
#
_symmetry.space_group_name_H-M   'P 1'
#
loop_
_entity.id
_entity.type
_entity.pdbx_description
1 polymer ?
#
loop_
_entity_poly.entity_id
_entity_poly.type
_entity_poly.pdbx_seq_one_letter_code
_entity_poly.pdbx_strand_id
1 'polypeptide(L)'
;RWIAVDTQGPSTCCMQIAEVELLGGAAPKDVTSPGDAVFASSANSPGSEGVANAIDGQPTKYLNFDGKNSVPSGFVVTPGIGATTITGVSMQTANDGPDRDVKVLLIEGTNDVVSGWDDGASWTQIIQIDDIPAIEDRFTNQEFYFANDKSYTSYRWTAVDTQGPSTCCMQIAEVEFLAATTTVDCDLAAFKRQPVNAFVLDGEPATFLVEVNGPWPLQWHKNGEAIAGAVSTSYTTEAVNAGNVSDKYS
;
A
#
# COMPACT_ATOMS: atom_id res chain seq x y z
N ARG A 1 -0.93 14.57 -5.30
CA ARG A 1 -1.93 15.56 -5.77
C ARG A 1 -3.18 15.47 -4.88
N TRP A 2 -3.62 16.60 -4.36
CA TRP A 2 -4.85 16.68 -3.57
C TRP A 2 -5.94 17.37 -4.41
N ILE A 3 -7.15 16.82 -4.42
CA ILE A 3 -8.30 17.38 -5.15
C ILE A 3 -9.52 17.31 -4.23
N ALA A 4 -10.17 18.43 -3.97
CA ALA A 4 -11.49 18.43 -3.34
C ALA A 4 -12.54 18.01 -4.38
N VAL A 5 -13.22 16.90 -4.13
CA VAL A 5 -14.26 16.36 -5.02
C VAL A 5 -15.59 17.06 -4.76
N ASP A 6 -15.84 17.50 -3.52
CA ASP A 6 -17.05 18.23 -3.15
C ASP A 6 -16.78 19.18 -1.99
N THR A 7 -17.61 20.19 -1.81
CA THR A 7 -17.60 21.13 -0.69
C THR A 7 -18.86 20.96 0.14
N GLN A 8 -18.72 21.07 1.47
CA GLN A 8 -19.88 20.99 2.35
C GLN A 8 -20.71 22.27 2.31
N GLY A 9 -21.86 22.23 1.64
CA GLY A 9 -22.83 23.32 1.55
C GLY A 9 -22.91 23.98 0.17
N PRO A 10 -23.90 24.84 -0.05
CA PRO A 10 -24.21 25.45 -1.33
C PRO A 10 -23.28 26.62 -1.65
N SER A 11 -21.99 26.46 -1.55
CA SER A 11 -21.03 27.49 -1.93
C SER A 11 -20.84 27.50 -3.44
N THR A 12 -21.15 28.63 -4.06
CA THR A 12 -20.96 28.84 -5.50
C THR A 12 -19.64 29.57 -5.81
N CYS A 13 -18.84 29.88 -4.79
CA CYS A 13 -17.69 30.76 -4.94
C CYS A 13 -16.36 30.01 -4.88
N CYS A 14 -16.04 29.40 -3.77
CA CYS A 14 -14.67 28.93 -3.55
C CYS A 14 -14.61 27.82 -2.48
N MET A 15 -13.63 26.95 -2.61
CA MET A 15 -13.22 26.02 -1.57
C MET A 15 -12.27 26.74 -0.61
N GLN A 16 -12.44 26.52 0.69
CA GLN A 16 -11.54 27.01 1.73
C GLN A 16 -10.91 25.84 2.49
N ILE A 17 -9.62 25.91 2.66
CA ILE A 17 -8.86 25.01 3.53
C ILE A 17 -7.81 25.84 4.25
N ALA A 18 -7.73 25.67 5.57
CA ALA A 18 -6.73 26.34 6.39
C ALA A 18 -5.36 25.67 6.23
N GLU A 19 -5.33 24.35 6.17
CA GLU A 19 -4.10 23.57 6.05
C GLU A 19 -4.40 22.19 5.43
N VAL A 20 -3.48 21.70 4.61
CA VAL A 20 -3.43 20.31 4.15
C VAL A 20 -2.06 19.77 4.48
N GLU A 21 -2.00 18.85 5.42
CA GLU A 21 -0.79 18.08 5.71
C GLU A 21 -0.85 16.77 4.91
N LEU A 22 0.09 16.61 3.99
CA LEU A 22 0.34 15.33 3.32
C LEU A 22 1.33 14.55 4.18
N LEU A 23 0.80 13.67 5.02
CA LEU A 23 1.63 12.78 5.82
C LEU A 23 2.32 11.79 4.88
N GLY A 24 3.63 11.94 4.73
CA GLY A 24 4.46 11.01 3.97
C GLY A 24 4.58 9.69 4.73
N GLY A 25 3.87 8.66 4.29
CA GLY A 25 4.21 7.27 4.61
C GLY A 25 5.36 6.79 3.71
N ALA A 26 6.06 5.72 4.08
CA ALA A 26 6.92 5.04 3.14
C ALA A 26 6.10 4.63 1.90
N ALA A 27 6.71 4.70 0.72
CA ALA A 27 6.04 4.33 -0.52
C ALA A 27 5.45 2.91 -0.39
N PRO A 28 4.23 2.67 -0.89
CA PRO A 28 3.65 1.33 -0.89
C PRO A 28 4.62 0.35 -1.54
N LYS A 29 4.69 -0.85 -0.99
CA LYS A 29 5.58 -1.89 -1.51
C LYS A 29 4.79 -2.81 -2.42
N ASP A 30 5.32 -3.05 -3.62
CA ASP A 30 4.85 -4.16 -4.45
C ASP A 30 5.08 -5.49 -3.72
N VAL A 31 4.04 -6.32 -3.66
CA VAL A 31 4.07 -7.64 -3.03
C VAL A 31 4.24 -8.75 -4.04
N THR A 32 4.14 -8.45 -5.33
CA THR A 32 4.43 -9.39 -6.42
C THR A 32 5.91 -9.38 -6.77
N SER A 33 6.38 -10.45 -7.36
CA SER A 33 7.77 -10.57 -7.78
C SER A 33 7.89 -11.48 -9.00
N PRO A 34 8.85 -11.24 -9.88
CA PRO A 34 9.15 -12.16 -10.96
C PRO A 34 9.35 -13.58 -10.44
N GLY A 35 8.62 -14.54 -11.00
CA GLY A 35 8.68 -15.95 -10.57
C GLY A 35 7.63 -16.37 -9.56
N ASP A 36 6.78 -15.49 -9.08
CA ASP A 36 5.59 -15.85 -8.32
C ASP A 36 4.67 -16.73 -9.18
N ALA A 37 3.91 -17.63 -8.52
CA ALA A 37 2.97 -18.48 -9.23
C ALA A 37 1.85 -17.64 -9.83
N VAL A 38 1.72 -17.68 -11.16
CA VAL A 38 0.73 -16.91 -11.91
C VAL A 38 -0.03 -17.80 -12.90
N PHE A 39 -1.36 -17.62 -12.95
CA PHE A 39 -2.26 -18.40 -13.80
C PHE A 39 -3.16 -17.46 -14.61
N ALA A 40 -3.07 -17.53 -15.93
CA ALA A 40 -3.93 -16.75 -16.82
C ALA A 40 -5.36 -17.25 -16.83
N SER A 41 -6.32 -16.36 -17.09
CA SER A 41 -7.71 -16.76 -17.39
C SER A 41 -7.84 -17.63 -18.63
N SER A 42 -6.90 -17.51 -19.57
CA SER A 42 -6.77 -18.34 -20.75
C SER A 42 -5.33 -18.35 -21.23
N ALA A 43 -4.90 -19.44 -21.83
CA ALA A 43 -3.57 -19.58 -22.42
C ALA A 43 -3.46 -18.98 -23.84
N ASN A 44 -4.49 -18.32 -24.33
CA ASN A 44 -4.55 -17.79 -25.70
C ASN A 44 -3.80 -16.44 -25.80
N SER A 45 -2.47 -16.53 -25.78
CA SER A 45 -1.54 -15.39 -25.85
C SER A 45 -0.45 -15.67 -26.88
N PRO A 46 0.15 -14.63 -27.49
CA PRO A 46 1.39 -14.80 -28.25
C PRO A 46 2.49 -15.39 -27.37
N GLY A 47 3.38 -16.18 -27.93
CA GLY A 47 4.40 -16.88 -27.16
C GLY A 47 5.35 -15.99 -26.36
N SER A 48 5.53 -14.74 -26.77
CA SER A 48 6.36 -13.73 -26.09
C SER A 48 5.54 -12.78 -25.17
N GLU A 49 4.21 -12.90 -25.14
CA GLU A 49 3.32 -11.99 -24.43
C GLU A 49 2.43 -12.76 -23.45
N GLY A 50 3.03 -13.74 -22.77
CA GLY A 50 2.35 -14.59 -21.78
C GLY A 50 2.11 -13.88 -20.45
N VAL A 51 1.32 -14.52 -19.59
CA VAL A 51 0.87 -13.93 -18.31
C VAL A 51 1.99 -13.57 -17.33
N ALA A 52 3.14 -14.24 -17.41
CA ALA A 52 4.28 -13.92 -16.56
C ALA A 52 4.80 -12.47 -16.77
N ASN A 53 4.58 -11.91 -17.96
CA ASN A 53 4.96 -10.54 -18.26
C ASN A 53 4.16 -9.50 -17.45
N ALA A 54 3.00 -9.89 -16.92
CA ALA A 54 2.19 -8.96 -16.12
C ALA A 54 2.77 -8.63 -14.73
N ILE A 55 3.79 -9.40 -14.28
CA ILE A 55 4.41 -9.25 -12.96
C ILE A 55 5.95 -9.41 -13.01
N ASP A 56 6.58 -9.14 -14.15
CA ASP A 56 8.01 -9.42 -14.32
C ASP A 56 8.92 -8.22 -13.99
N GLY A 57 8.33 -7.08 -13.62
CA GLY A 57 9.03 -5.82 -13.33
C GLY A 57 9.65 -5.18 -14.57
N GLN A 58 9.17 -5.55 -15.76
CA GLN A 58 9.68 -5.05 -17.04
C GLN A 58 8.52 -4.49 -17.88
N PRO A 59 8.77 -3.57 -18.80
CA PRO A 59 7.71 -3.05 -19.69
C PRO A 59 7.40 -4.05 -20.82
N THR A 60 7.32 -5.34 -20.49
CA THR A 60 6.93 -6.40 -21.42
C THR A 60 5.43 -6.61 -21.34
N LYS A 61 4.83 -6.98 -22.47
CA LYS A 61 3.36 -7.03 -22.56
C LYS A 61 2.82 -8.43 -22.24
N TYR A 62 1.80 -8.48 -21.38
CA TYR A 62 0.83 -9.58 -21.35
C TYR A 62 -0.33 -9.21 -22.26
N LEU A 63 -0.65 -10.07 -23.24
CA LEU A 63 -1.79 -9.93 -24.13
C LEU A 63 -2.60 -11.23 -24.09
N ASN A 64 -3.93 -11.10 -23.89
CA ASN A 64 -4.84 -12.23 -23.90
C ASN A 64 -5.90 -12.04 -25.00
N PHE A 65 -5.92 -12.95 -25.98
CA PHE A 65 -6.84 -12.88 -27.11
C PHE A 65 -8.29 -13.20 -26.75
N ASP A 66 -8.53 -13.85 -25.61
CA ASP A 66 -9.89 -14.19 -25.16
C ASP A 66 -10.51 -13.05 -24.33
N GLY A 67 -9.69 -12.10 -23.82
CA GLY A 67 -10.17 -10.87 -23.21
C GLY A 67 -10.46 -9.80 -24.26
N LYS A 68 -11.56 -9.10 -24.12
CA LYS A 68 -11.96 -8.00 -25.01
C LYS A 68 -13.09 -7.20 -24.40
N ASN A 69 -13.56 -6.16 -25.11
CA ASN A 69 -14.70 -5.38 -24.67
C ASN A 69 -15.85 -6.29 -24.21
N SER A 70 -16.29 -6.11 -22.96
CA SER A 70 -17.35 -6.88 -22.30
C SER A 70 -17.10 -8.40 -22.17
N VAL A 71 -15.86 -8.86 -22.36
CA VAL A 71 -15.45 -10.25 -22.09
C VAL A 71 -14.30 -10.23 -21.11
N PRO A 72 -14.55 -10.55 -19.84
CA PRO A 72 -13.52 -10.49 -18.81
C PRO A 72 -12.33 -11.41 -19.07
N SER A 73 -11.15 -10.94 -18.75
CA SER A 73 -9.94 -11.76 -18.70
C SER A 73 -8.94 -11.21 -17.68
N GLY A 74 -7.95 -12.01 -17.31
CA GLY A 74 -6.99 -11.58 -16.32
C GLY A 74 -6.08 -12.71 -15.84
N PHE A 75 -5.66 -12.61 -14.60
CA PHE A 75 -4.79 -13.62 -14.01
C PHE A 75 -4.99 -13.72 -12.49
N VAL A 76 -4.54 -14.84 -11.96
CA VAL A 76 -4.36 -15.07 -10.52
C VAL A 76 -2.87 -15.05 -10.22
N VAL A 77 -2.47 -14.42 -9.12
CA VAL A 77 -1.10 -14.45 -8.61
C VAL A 77 -1.09 -14.89 -7.15
N THR A 78 -0.12 -15.72 -6.80
CA THR A 78 0.20 -16.11 -5.42
C THR A 78 1.57 -15.55 -5.06
N PRO A 79 1.64 -14.39 -4.38
CA PRO A 79 2.91 -13.78 -3.99
C PRO A 79 3.74 -14.70 -3.10
N GLY A 80 5.01 -14.88 -3.45
CA GLY A 80 5.96 -15.71 -2.67
C GLY A 80 6.25 -15.18 -1.27
N ILE A 81 5.93 -13.91 -1.00
CA ILE A 81 6.03 -13.29 0.32
C ILE A 81 4.98 -13.86 1.31
N GLY A 82 3.96 -14.57 0.82
CA GLY A 82 2.87 -15.12 1.64
C GLY A 82 1.69 -14.15 1.80
N ALA A 83 0.86 -14.41 2.82
CA ALA A 83 -0.35 -13.62 3.04
C ALA A 83 -0.04 -12.14 3.31
N THR A 84 -0.68 -11.26 2.54
CA THR A 84 -0.50 -9.80 2.61
C THR A 84 -1.83 -9.07 2.60
N THR A 85 -1.82 -7.80 3.01
CA THR A 85 -2.97 -6.89 2.89
C THR A 85 -2.61 -5.82 1.85
N ILE A 86 -3.16 -5.93 0.64
CA ILE A 86 -2.98 -4.90 -0.38
C ILE A 86 -3.95 -3.74 -0.15
N THR A 87 -3.48 -2.53 -0.39
CA THR A 87 -4.26 -1.28 -0.29
C THR A 87 -4.15 -0.43 -1.54
N GLY A 88 -3.59 -0.99 -2.60
CA GLY A 88 -3.48 -0.35 -3.90
C GLY A 88 -3.07 -1.31 -5.00
N VAL A 89 -3.13 -0.82 -6.21
CA VAL A 89 -2.65 -1.47 -7.42
C VAL A 89 -2.01 -0.42 -8.34
N SER A 90 -0.85 -0.74 -8.90
CA SER A 90 -0.22 -0.01 -10.00
C SER A 90 -0.40 -0.83 -11.27
N MET A 91 -0.71 -0.16 -12.37
CA MET A 91 -0.87 -0.78 -13.68
C MET A 91 -0.15 0.04 -14.72
N GLN A 92 0.68 -0.59 -15.55
CA GLN A 92 1.37 0.07 -16.66
C GLN A 92 0.72 -0.27 -17.99
N THR A 93 0.38 0.76 -18.77
CA THR A 93 -0.14 0.57 -20.15
C THR A 93 0.89 -0.12 -21.03
N ALA A 94 0.44 -0.98 -21.93
CA ALA A 94 1.32 -1.69 -22.87
C ALA A 94 1.88 -0.78 -23.98
N ASN A 95 2.61 -1.34 -24.92
CA ASN A 95 3.34 -0.61 -25.97
C ASN A 95 2.45 -0.03 -27.08
N ASP A 96 1.23 -0.55 -27.27
CA ASP A 96 0.36 -0.24 -28.39
C ASP A 96 -1.14 -0.34 -28.02
N GLY A 97 -2.04 -0.12 -28.96
CA GLY A 97 -3.46 -0.44 -28.92
C GLY A 97 -4.20 0.02 -27.66
N PRO A 98 -4.36 1.33 -27.39
CA PRO A 98 -4.98 1.83 -26.18
C PRO A 98 -6.43 1.36 -25.97
N ASP A 99 -7.11 0.93 -27.03
CA ASP A 99 -8.44 0.33 -27.00
C ASP A 99 -8.50 -1.02 -26.26
N ARG A 100 -7.35 -1.68 -26.08
CA ARG A 100 -7.19 -2.97 -25.37
C ARG A 100 -6.88 -2.81 -23.89
N ASP A 101 -6.54 -1.59 -23.44
CA ASP A 101 -6.23 -1.30 -22.05
C ASP A 101 -7.48 -1.46 -21.18
N VAL A 102 -7.27 -1.67 -19.91
CA VAL A 102 -8.34 -1.91 -18.93
C VAL A 102 -9.17 -0.66 -18.71
N LYS A 103 -10.49 -0.81 -18.77
CA LYS A 103 -11.48 0.23 -18.44
C LYS A 103 -12.15 -0.04 -17.11
N VAL A 104 -12.47 -1.31 -16.85
CA VAL A 104 -13.08 -1.75 -15.59
C VAL A 104 -12.23 -2.86 -15.02
N LEU A 105 -11.76 -2.67 -13.80
CA LEU A 105 -10.92 -3.62 -13.07
C LEU A 105 -11.66 -4.17 -11.86
N LEU A 106 -11.61 -5.48 -11.67
CA LEU A 106 -12.02 -6.17 -10.44
C LEU A 106 -10.80 -6.82 -9.78
N ILE A 107 -10.60 -6.59 -8.50
CA ILE A 107 -9.60 -7.27 -7.68
C ILE A 107 -10.29 -8.05 -6.58
N GLU A 108 -9.90 -9.32 -6.45
CA GLU A 108 -10.41 -10.25 -5.46
C GLU A 108 -9.25 -10.93 -4.73
N GLY A 109 -9.50 -11.41 -3.52
CA GLY A 109 -8.51 -12.13 -2.71
C GLY A 109 -9.06 -13.45 -2.20
N THR A 110 -8.17 -14.43 -1.99
CA THR A 110 -8.49 -15.72 -1.38
C THR A 110 -7.37 -16.22 -0.48
N ASN A 111 -7.73 -17.05 0.51
CA ASN A 111 -6.81 -17.84 1.32
C ASN A 111 -6.90 -19.35 1.00
N ASP A 112 -7.72 -19.71 0.02
CA ASP A 112 -7.74 -21.08 -0.50
C ASP A 112 -6.46 -21.35 -1.30
N VAL A 113 -6.10 -22.62 -1.42
CA VAL A 113 -4.98 -23.05 -2.28
C VAL A 113 -5.38 -22.88 -3.74
N VAL A 114 -4.59 -22.09 -4.48
CA VAL A 114 -4.85 -21.80 -5.90
C VAL A 114 -3.93 -22.64 -6.79
N SER A 115 -4.49 -23.26 -7.81
CA SER A 115 -3.79 -24.06 -8.81
C SER A 115 -4.17 -23.68 -10.26
N GLY A 116 -5.03 -22.67 -10.45
CA GLY A 116 -5.50 -22.22 -11.75
C GLY A 116 -6.44 -21.04 -11.63
N TRP A 117 -6.95 -20.55 -12.75
CA TRP A 117 -7.95 -19.48 -12.80
C TRP A 117 -9.32 -19.92 -12.27
N ASP A 118 -9.80 -21.10 -12.69
CA ASP A 118 -11.11 -21.69 -12.38
C ASP A 118 -10.93 -23.02 -11.61
N ASP A 119 -10.20 -22.98 -10.50
CA ASP A 119 -9.90 -24.17 -9.70
C ASP A 119 -10.88 -24.44 -8.56
N GLY A 120 -11.93 -23.65 -8.45
CA GLY A 120 -12.97 -23.78 -7.44
C GLY A 120 -12.68 -23.04 -6.14
N ALA A 121 -11.60 -22.24 -6.05
CA ALA A 121 -11.31 -21.39 -4.91
C ALA A 121 -12.42 -20.35 -4.69
N SER A 122 -12.69 -20.04 -3.42
CA SER A 122 -13.68 -19.02 -3.04
C SER A 122 -13.04 -17.64 -3.01
N TRP A 123 -13.52 -16.74 -3.84
CA TRP A 123 -12.98 -15.39 -3.98
C TRP A 123 -13.80 -14.35 -3.23
N THR A 124 -13.14 -13.43 -2.58
CA THR A 124 -13.77 -12.27 -1.92
C THR A 124 -13.37 -11.02 -2.70
N GLN A 125 -14.37 -10.27 -3.16
CA GLN A 125 -14.11 -8.98 -3.80
C GLN A 125 -13.45 -8.02 -2.83
N ILE A 126 -12.34 -7.42 -3.25
CA ILE A 126 -11.65 -6.35 -2.54
C ILE A 126 -12.12 -5.00 -3.07
N ILE A 127 -12.03 -4.80 -4.39
CA ILE A 127 -12.43 -3.56 -5.06
C ILE A 127 -12.86 -3.83 -6.50
N GLN A 128 -13.80 -3.03 -6.99
CA GLN A 128 -14.02 -2.81 -8.41
C GLN A 128 -13.75 -1.34 -8.72
N ILE A 129 -12.99 -1.09 -9.77
CA ILE A 129 -12.65 0.25 -10.25
C ILE A 129 -13.29 0.42 -11.61
N ASP A 130 -14.29 1.28 -11.65
CA ASP A 130 -15.01 1.61 -12.89
C ASP A 130 -14.40 2.85 -13.56
N ASP A 131 -14.58 2.97 -14.86
CA ASP A 131 -14.19 4.14 -15.65
C ASP A 131 -12.72 4.58 -15.46
N ILE A 132 -11.80 3.60 -15.48
CA ILE A 132 -10.35 3.87 -15.51
C ILE A 132 -10.07 4.77 -16.73
N PRO A 133 -9.41 5.93 -16.52
CA PRO A 133 -9.14 6.86 -17.62
C PRO A 133 -8.26 6.25 -18.71
N ALA A 134 -8.65 6.44 -19.97
CA ALA A 134 -7.81 6.08 -21.11
C ALA A 134 -6.54 6.94 -21.14
N ILE A 135 -5.41 6.33 -21.45
CA ILE A 135 -4.11 6.99 -21.58
C ILE A 135 -3.52 6.69 -22.95
N GLU A 136 -3.27 7.73 -23.73
CA GLU A 136 -2.65 7.60 -25.06
C GLU A 136 -1.14 7.34 -24.97
N ASP A 137 -0.46 7.93 -23.95
CA ASP A 137 0.94 7.70 -23.71
C ASP A 137 1.17 6.26 -23.24
N ARG A 138 2.13 5.59 -23.87
CA ARG A 138 2.39 4.17 -23.61
C ARG A 138 3.43 4.00 -22.50
N PHE A 139 3.42 2.82 -21.85
CA PHE A 139 4.24 2.51 -20.67
C PHE A 139 4.03 3.50 -19.52
N THR A 140 2.81 3.98 -19.38
CA THR A 140 2.43 4.93 -18.33
C THR A 140 1.79 4.19 -17.16
N ASN A 141 2.25 4.45 -15.96
CA ASN A 141 1.70 3.88 -14.73
C ASN A 141 0.45 4.64 -14.29
N GLN A 142 -0.55 3.88 -13.87
CA GLN A 142 -1.74 4.37 -13.17
C GLN A 142 -1.82 3.66 -11.82
N GLU A 143 -1.95 4.43 -10.76
CA GLU A 143 -2.04 3.90 -9.39
C GLU A 143 -3.42 4.18 -8.82
N PHE A 144 -4.00 3.16 -8.20
CA PHE A 144 -5.29 3.22 -7.52
C PHE A 144 -5.14 2.72 -6.10
N TYR A 145 -5.61 3.53 -5.14
CA TYR A 145 -5.56 3.19 -3.73
C TYR A 145 -6.96 2.97 -3.17
N PHE A 146 -7.10 1.99 -2.29
CA PHE A 146 -8.37 1.58 -1.73
C PHE A 146 -8.23 1.10 -0.27
N ALA A 147 -9.34 1.12 0.47
CA ALA A 147 -9.39 0.56 1.81
C ALA A 147 -9.51 -0.96 1.75
N ASN A 148 -8.63 -1.66 2.44
CA ASN A 148 -8.72 -3.09 2.69
C ASN A 148 -8.00 -3.39 4.00
N ASP A 149 -8.62 -4.17 4.86
CA ASP A 149 -8.11 -4.60 6.17
C ASP A 149 -7.88 -6.12 6.25
N LYS A 150 -8.11 -6.83 5.14
CA LYS A 150 -8.00 -8.28 5.08
C LYS A 150 -6.75 -8.72 4.36
N SER A 151 -6.12 -9.75 4.91
CA SER A 151 -4.94 -10.40 4.33
C SER A 151 -5.34 -11.61 3.52
N TYR A 152 -4.73 -11.77 2.35
CA TYR A 152 -4.94 -12.91 1.45
C TYR A 152 -3.62 -13.49 0.99
N THR A 153 -3.61 -14.78 0.68
CA THR A 153 -2.45 -15.49 0.12
C THR A 153 -2.37 -15.37 -1.38
N SER A 154 -3.51 -15.18 -2.06
CA SER A 154 -3.57 -15.05 -3.52
C SER A 154 -4.55 -13.96 -3.93
N TYR A 155 -4.27 -13.34 -5.07
CA TYR A 155 -5.07 -12.26 -5.64
C TYR A 155 -5.46 -12.59 -7.07
N ARG A 156 -6.68 -12.20 -7.44
CA ARG A 156 -7.19 -12.27 -8.81
C ARG A 156 -7.39 -10.86 -9.35
N TRP A 157 -6.73 -10.57 -10.44
CA TRP A 157 -6.84 -9.35 -11.20
C TRP A 157 -7.65 -9.62 -12.47
N THR A 158 -8.76 -8.94 -12.65
CA THR A 158 -9.68 -9.16 -13.77
C THR A 158 -9.97 -7.85 -14.47
N ALA A 159 -9.53 -7.72 -15.73
CA ALA A 159 -10.04 -6.72 -16.64
C ALA A 159 -11.47 -7.15 -17.04
N VAL A 160 -12.47 -6.48 -16.46
CA VAL A 160 -13.89 -6.75 -16.71
C VAL A 160 -14.31 -6.15 -18.05
N ASP A 161 -13.72 -5.01 -18.42
CA ASP A 161 -13.96 -4.32 -19.68
C ASP A 161 -12.70 -3.62 -20.17
N THR A 162 -12.62 -3.34 -21.47
CA THR A 162 -11.52 -2.61 -22.12
C THR A 162 -11.95 -1.23 -22.61
N GLN A 163 -10.97 -0.33 -22.87
CA GLN A 163 -11.20 1.09 -23.17
C GLN A 163 -12.03 1.34 -24.45
N GLY A 164 -11.82 0.55 -25.47
CA GLY A 164 -12.46 0.77 -26.75
C GLY A 164 -13.34 -0.39 -27.17
N PRO A 165 -13.93 -0.29 -28.33
CA PRO A 165 -14.64 -1.41 -28.94
C PRO A 165 -13.63 -2.45 -29.44
N SER A 166 -12.67 -2.84 -28.59
CA SER A 166 -11.70 -3.87 -28.92
C SER A 166 -12.43 -5.17 -29.20
N THR A 167 -12.28 -5.65 -30.41
CA THR A 167 -12.81 -6.96 -30.82
C THR A 167 -11.78 -8.06 -30.70
N CYS A 168 -10.57 -7.70 -30.27
CA CYS A 168 -9.40 -8.58 -30.29
C CYS A 168 -9.03 -9.12 -28.92
N CYS A 169 -8.65 -8.25 -28.00
CA CYS A 169 -7.80 -8.69 -26.88
C CYS A 169 -7.78 -7.68 -25.74
N MET A 170 -7.37 -8.16 -24.57
CA MET A 170 -6.97 -7.36 -23.41
C MET A 170 -5.44 -7.35 -23.32
N GLN A 171 -4.86 -6.26 -22.85
CA GLN A 171 -3.42 -6.14 -22.63
C GLN A 171 -3.08 -5.33 -21.38
N ILE A 172 -1.88 -5.59 -20.86
CA ILE A 172 -1.23 -4.83 -19.77
C ILE A 172 0.28 -5.04 -19.88
N ALA A 173 1.12 -4.05 -19.51
CA ALA A 173 2.56 -4.26 -19.44
C ALA A 173 2.99 -4.76 -18.07
N GLU A 174 2.49 -4.15 -16.99
CA GLU A 174 2.88 -4.52 -15.63
C GLU A 174 1.73 -4.27 -14.66
N VAL A 175 1.63 -5.11 -13.64
CA VAL A 175 0.71 -4.96 -12.51
C VAL A 175 1.48 -5.19 -11.23
N GLU A 176 1.46 -4.20 -10.33
CA GLU A 176 2.00 -4.31 -8.99
C GLU A 176 0.86 -4.27 -7.98
N PHE A 177 0.80 -5.25 -7.09
CA PHE A 177 -0.12 -5.22 -5.96
C PHE A 177 0.55 -4.53 -4.77
N LEU A 178 0.02 -3.38 -4.37
CA LEU A 178 0.64 -2.48 -3.43
C LEU A 178 0.12 -2.74 -2.01
N ALA A 179 0.98 -3.25 -1.14
CA ALA A 179 0.71 -3.25 0.29
C ALA A 179 1.17 -1.91 0.88
N ALA A 180 0.39 -1.37 1.81
CA ALA A 180 0.91 -0.34 2.67
C ALA A 180 2.18 -0.91 3.33
N THR A 181 3.30 -0.27 3.12
CA THR A 181 4.44 -0.54 3.97
C THR A 181 4.00 -0.13 5.38
N THR A 182 3.69 -1.11 6.19
CA THR A 182 3.83 -0.95 7.62
C THR A 182 5.32 -0.90 7.91
N THR A 183 6.02 0.13 7.47
CA THR A 183 6.96 0.70 8.37
C THR A 183 6.07 1.12 9.53
N VAL A 184 6.07 0.35 10.59
CA VAL A 184 5.79 0.92 11.88
C VAL A 184 6.83 2.03 11.94
N ASP A 185 6.43 3.24 11.53
CA ASP A 185 7.21 4.43 11.81
C ASP A 185 7.15 4.53 13.32
N CYS A 186 8.13 3.88 13.94
CA CYS A 186 8.23 3.81 15.39
C CYS A 186 8.28 5.21 16.01
N ASP A 187 8.54 6.23 15.18
CA ASP A 187 8.67 7.61 15.65
C ASP A 187 7.35 8.38 15.71
N LEU A 188 6.33 8.06 14.92
CA LEU A 188 5.09 8.84 14.88
C LEU A 188 3.86 8.12 15.47
N ALA A 189 3.80 6.81 15.39
CA ALA A 189 2.61 6.07 15.83
C ALA A 189 2.62 5.71 17.33
N ALA A 190 3.79 5.64 17.96
CA ALA A 190 3.91 5.20 19.33
C ALA A 190 3.69 6.32 20.36
N PHE A 191 4.13 7.53 20.12
CA PHE A 191 4.09 8.61 21.09
C PHE A 191 2.98 9.62 20.81
N LYS A 192 1.99 9.70 21.70
CA LYS A 192 1.06 10.85 21.78
C LYS A 192 1.75 12.08 22.33
N ARG A 193 2.72 11.89 23.21
CA ARG A 193 3.45 12.95 23.85
C ARG A 193 4.88 12.51 24.14
N GLN A 194 5.82 13.26 23.63
CA GLN A 194 7.26 13.11 23.91
C GLN A 194 7.60 13.71 25.29
N PRO A 195 8.68 13.24 25.96
CA PRO A 195 9.18 13.86 27.17
C PRO A 195 9.58 15.31 26.92
N VAL A 196 9.31 16.16 27.87
CA VAL A 196 9.72 17.57 27.85
C VAL A 196 10.82 17.84 28.88
N ASN A 197 11.58 18.91 28.71
CA ASN A 197 12.60 19.31 29.65
C ASN A 197 12.00 19.53 31.05
N ALA A 198 12.62 18.95 32.05
CA ALA A 198 12.27 19.16 33.45
C ALA A 198 13.15 20.23 34.07
N PHE A 199 12.55 21.11 34.89
CA PHE A 199 13.25 22.12 35.69
C PHE A 199 12.98 21.80 37.13
N VAL A 200 14.02 21.43 37.87
CA VAL A 200 13.97 21.08 39.31
C VAL A 200 15.03 21.83 40.06
N LEU A 201 14.86 21.93 41.38
CA LEU A 201 15.88 22.53 42.26
C LEU A 201 17.06 21.58 42.47
N ASP A 202 18.21 22.15 42.80
CA ASP A 202 19.39 21.37 43.15
C ASP A 202 19.07 20.41 44.32
N GLY A 203 19.39 19.15 44.14
CA GLY A 203 19.07 18.10 45.11
C GLY A 203 17.69 17.44 44.93
N GLU A 204 16.86 17.90 44.02
CA GLU A 204 15.55 17.29 43.76
C GLU A 204 15.56 16.33 42.53
N PRO A 205 14.72 15.28 42.51
CA PRO A 205 14.61 14.40 41.37
C PRO A 205 13.79 15.04 40.26
N ALA A 206 14.14 14.73 39.00
CA ALA A 206 13.37 15.09 37.82
C ALA A 206 12.50 13.92 37.36
N THR A 207 11.24 14.19 37.01
CA THR A 207 10.34 13.17 36.43
C THR A 207 10.00 13.49 34.99
N PHE A 208 10.20 12.53 34.11
CA PHE A 208 9.84 12.57 32.68
C PHE A 208 8.65 11.68 32.45
N LEU A 209 7.77 12.08 31.53
CA LEU A 209 6.54 11.37 31.14
C LEU A 209 6.46 11.25 29.64
N VAL A 210 6.03 10.09 29.18
CA VAL A 210 5.62 9.86 27.77
C VAL A 210 4.19 9.36 27.74
N GLU A 211 3.46 9.69 26.68
CA GLU A 211 2.19 9.06 26.35
C GLU A 211 2.36 8.26 25.06
N VAL A 212 1.94 7.00 25.08
CA VAL A 212 2.03 6.09 23.93
C VAL A 212 0.65 5.56 23.52
N ASN A 213 0.49 5.26 22.25
CA ASN A 213 -0.67 4.56 21.75
C ASN A 213 -0.41 3.04 21.74
N GLY A 214 -1.12 2.30 22.58
CA GLY A 214 -1.02 0.84 22.63
C GLY A 214 0.09 0.29 23.52
N PRO A 215 0.24 -1.03 23.63
CA PRO A 215 1.14 -1.72 24.53
C PRO A 215 2.56 -1.85 23.94
N TRP A 216 3.21 -0.74 23.66
CA TRP A 216 4.57 -0.75 23.12
C TRP A 216 5.60 -0.98 24.22
N PRO A 217 6.64 -1.77 23.98
CA PRO A 217 7.77 -1.86 24.90
C PRO A 217 8.50 -0.51 24.94
N LEU A 218 8.73 0.00 26.14
CA LEU A 218 9.45 1.25 26.38
C LEU A 218 10.80 0.96 27.01
N GLN A 219 11.77 1.82 26.75
CA GLN A 219 13.07 1.80 27.40
C GLN A 219 13.58 3.24 27.49
N TRP A 220 13.84 3.71 28.71
CA TRP A 220 14.47 4.99 28.91
C TRP A 220 15.99 4.88 28.77
N HIS A 221 16.56 5.90 28.16
CA HIS A 221 17.99 6.04 27.98
C HIS A 221 18.50 7.31 28.66
N LYS A 222 19.71 7.26 29.16
CA LYS A 222 20.47 8.42 29.67
C LYS A 222 21.72 8.60 28.82
N ASN A 223 21.85 9.75 28.15
CA ASN A 223 22.98 10.07 27.26
C ASN A 223 23.23 9.00 26.19
N GLY A 224 22.10 8.32 25.71
CA GLY A 224 22.14 7.27 24.73
C GLY A 224 22.32 5.85 25.25
N GLU A 225 22.58 5.67 26.58
CA GLU A 225 22.69 4.35 27.20
C GLU A 225 21.39 3.94 27.89
N ALA A 226 21.00 2.68 27.75
CA ALA A 226 19.78 2.16 28.35
C ALA A 226 19.84 2.13 29.87
N ILE A 227 18.82 2.66 30.55
CA ILE A 227 18.68 2.62 31.98
C ILE A 227 18.00 1.30 32.37
N ALA A 228 18.72 0.43 33.06
CA ALA A 228 18.23 -0.90 33.40
C ALA A 228 16.90 -0.84 34.18
N GLY A 229 15.90 -1.56 33.69
CA GLY A 229 14.56 -1.66 34.29
C GLY A 229 13.65 -0.44 34.10
N ALA A 230 14.08 0.61 33.39
CA ALA A 230 13.29 1.81 33.14
C ALA A 230 12.40 1.62 31.89
N VAL A 231 11.31 0.88 32.04
CA VAL A 231 10.40 0.44 30.96
C VAL A 231 8.98 0.99 31.10
N SER A 232 8.75 1.91 32.03
CA SER A 232 7.43 2.52 32.28
C SER A 232 7.20 3.79 31.47
N THR A 233 5.95 4.25 31.37
CA THR A 233 5.58 5.54 30.76
C THR A 233 6.10 6.76 31.53
N SER A 234 6.70 6.55 32.69
CA SER A 234 7.39 7.59 33.47
C SER A 234 8.75 7.10 33.92
N TYR A 235 9.68 8.03 34.00
CA TYR A 235 11.00 7.81 34.61
C TYR A 235 11.33 8.97 35.55
N THR A 236 11.72 8.64 36.77
CA THR A 236 12.19 9.63 37.79
C THR A 236 13.66 9.40 38.07
N THR A 237 14.45 10.44 37.93
CA THR A 237 15.89 10.38 38.21
C THR A 237 16.15 10.28 39.72
N GLU A 238 17.38 9.95 40.08
CA GLU A 238 17.88 10.32 41.41
C GLU A 238 17.97 11.85 41.56
N ALA A 239 18.25 12.34 42.76
CA ALA A 239 18.47 13.76 42.99
C ALA A 239 19.52 14.33 42.03
N VAL A 240 19.13 15.37 41.26
CA VAL A 240 20.02 16.02 40.30
C VAL A 240 20.79 17.17 40.92
N ASN A 241 21.95 17.45 40.37
CA ASN A 241 22.81 18.55 40.82
C ASN A 241 23.45 19.27 39.62
N ALA A 242 24.23 20.29 39.84
CA ALA A 242 24.87 21.08 38.80
C ALA A 242 25.67 20.24 37.78
N GLY A 243 26.15 19.05 38.15
CA GLY A 243 26.84 18.12 37.25
C GLY A 243 25.89 17.38 36.26
N ASN A 244 24.58 17.38 36.53
CA ASN A 244 23.58 16.70 35.72
C ASN A 244 22.86 17.62 34.70
N VAL A 245 23.17 18.90 34.64
CA VAL A 245 22.47 19.91 33.82
C VAL A 245 22.51 19.58 32.31
N SER A 246 23.50 18.85 31.86
CA SER A 246 23.66 18.43 30.47
C SER A 246 23.16 17.01 30.16
N ASP A 247 22.66 16.28 31.16
CA ASP A 247 22.16 14.93 30.95
C ASP A 247 20.91 14.94 30.05
N LYS A 248 20.88 14.05 29.06
CA LYS A 248 19.78 13.86 28.13
C LYS A 248 19.08 12.55 28.42
N TYR A 249 17.77 12.64 28.59
CA TYR A 249 16.92 11.49 28.81
C TYR A 249 15.96 11.33 27.58
N SER A 250 15.83 10.12 27.07
CA SER A 250 15.00 9.78 25.90
C SER A 250 14.33 8.41 26.05
#